data_10a45e3fee024174a583cc60d645609d
#
_entry.id   10a45e3fee024174a583cc60d645609d
#
_cell.length_a   1.000
_cell.length_b   1.000
_cell.length_c   1.000
_cell.angle_alpha   90.00
_cell.angle_beta   90.00
_cell.angle_gamma   90.00
#
_symmetry.space_group_name_H-M   'P 1'
#
loop_
_entity.id
_entity.type
_entity.pdbx_description
1 polymer ?
#
loop_
_entity_poly.entity_id
_entity_poly.type
_entity_poly.pdbx_seq_one_letter_code
_entity_poly.pdbx_strand_id
1 'polypeptide(L)'
;MHNHINVYNQPTAEINAITHTPPHHADEVFATAMLAMVSNVELLRTRNPKQIENNPNAIVYDVGGKYDPESKRFDHHQRDFAETRPDGTPYSSAGLIWREYGSDIVKKLGEDQQIGDDEEIVAKTVEHVDNDLIKDIDARDNGQAGTVEGASISSIIGNYNTRWDVDEDPNEEFLKACELAGNILERETLIAISRYRGRKIVADRIKQTSGKVLVLDQFVGGWVQEVLDSGEDNADDLLYGVFPARDGNWNIQALPPSKDEMTKQRKPFPTAWRGLNGQELSEASGVDNAVFCHKGGFFAVAKTREDALKMANLSAEAEAEDE
;
A
#
# COMPACT_ATOMS: atom_id res chain seq x y z
N MET A 1 -5.35 -1.80 -14.82
CA MET A 1 -6.02 -1.17 -16.01
C MET A 1 -7.24 -0.42 -15.52
N HIS A 2 -7.25 0.91 -15.68
CA HIS A 2 -8.42 1.72 -15.34
C HIS A 2 -9.49 1.55 -16.43
N ASN A 3 -10.76 1.53 -16.01
CA ASN A 3 -11.87 1.57 -16.94
C ASN A 3 -11.95 2.98 -17.60
N HIS A 4 -12.73 3.11 -18.66
CA HIS A 4 -12.87 4.37 -19.37
C HIS A 4 -13.63 5.40 -18.55
N ILE A 5 -13.18 6.66 -18.63
CA ILE A 5 -13.88 7.83 -18.12
C ILE A 5 -14.26 8.69 -19.34
N ASN A 6 -15.55 8.87 -19.57
CA ASN A 6 -16.10 9.80 -20.55
C ASN A 6 -16.72 10.97 -19.81
N VAL A 7 -16.42 12.20 -20.22
CA VAL A 7 -16.89 13.42 -19.54
C VAL A 7 -17.84 14.19 -20.43
N TYR A 8 -18.99 14.59 -19.88
CA TYR A 8 -20.06 15.28 -20.58
C TYR A 8 -20.43 16.60 -19.88
N ASN A 9 -20.72 17.62 -20.68
CA ASN A 9 -21.28 18.90 -20.22
C ASN A 9 -22.81 18.96 -20.36
N GLN A 10 -23.41 17.94 -21.02
CA GLN A 10 -24.87 17.81 -21.20
C GLN A 10 -25.26 16.36 -20.91
N PRO A 11 -26.46 16.13 -20.33
CA PRO A 11 -26.94 14.79 -20.04
C PRO A 11 -27.04 13.90 -21.30
N THR A 12 -26.60 12.67 -21.18
CA THR A 12 -26.82 11.57 -22.13
C THR A 12 -27.60 10.45 -21.44
N ALA A 13 -28.10 9.46 -22.20
CA ALA A 13 -28.82 8.33 -21.62
C ALA A 13 -27.95 7.40 -20.76
N GLU A 14 -26.63 7.56 -20.82
CA GLU A 14 -25.64 6.64 -20.21
C GLU A 14 -25.02 7.16 -18.93
N ILE A 15 -25.37 8.38 -18.46
CA ILE A 15 -24.81 9.00 -17.27
C ILE A 15 -24.98 8.11 -16.05
N ASN A 16 -23.85 7.72 -15.43
CA ASN A 16 -23.81 6.91 -14.21
C ASN A 16 -23.06 7.61 -13.05
N ALA A 17 -22.40 8.75 -13.32
CA ALA A 17 -21.69 9.55 -12.33
C ALA A 17 -21.95 11.04 -12.56
N ILE A 18 -22.02 11.83 -11.49
CA ILE A 18 -22.22 13.28 -11.56
C ILE A 18 -21.33 13.96 -10.53
N THR A 19 -20.59 15.00 -10.98
CA THR A 19 -19.89 15.93 -10.11
C THR A 19 -20.04 17.37 -10.61
N HIS A 20 -19.41 18.32 -9.92
CA HIS A 20 -19.55 19.74 -10.26
C HIS A 20 -18.77 20.16 -11.52
N THR A 21 -19.15 21.35 -12.03
CA THR A 21 -18.45 22.04 -13.12
C THR A 21 -17.08 22.57 -12.66
N PRO A 22 -16.14 22.87 -13.59
CA PRO A 22 -14.84 23.46 -13.25
C PRO A 22 -14.92 24.67 -12.31
N PRO A 23 -13.82 24.97 -11.54
CA PRO A 23 -12.55 24.24 -11.47
C PRO A 23 -12.68 22.93 -10.72
N HIS A 24 -11.68 22.03 -10.87
CA HIS A 24 -11.63 20.79 -10.14
C HIS A 24 -10.66 20.86 -8.94
N HIS A 25 -10.93 20.00 -7.94
CA HIS A 25 -10.11 19.76 -6.75
C HIS A 25 -9.62 18.32 -6.70
N ALA A 26 -8.79 18.00 -5.74
CA ALA A 26 -8.35 16.63 -5.55
C ALA A 26 -9.49 15.69 -5.12
N ASP A 27 -10.50 16.23 -4.47
CA ASP A 27 -11.65 15.52 -3.92
C ASP A 27 -12.40 14.76 -5.02
N GLU A 28 -13.06 15.45 -5.92
CA GLU A 28 -13.86 14.80 -6.97
C GLU A 28 -12.99 14.12 -8.03
N VAL A 29 -11.72 14.53 -8.20
CA VAL A 29 -10.76 13.87 -9.09
C VAL A 29 -10.43 12.48 -8.58
N PHE A 30 -10.09 12.31 -7.28
CA PHE A 30 -9.86 11.01 -6.68
C PHE A 30 -11.15 10.18 -6.61
N ALA A 31 -12.29 10.78 -6.28
CA ALA A 31 -13.58 10.08 -6.31
C ALA A 31 -13.89 9.51 -7.71
N THR A 32 -13.66 10.28 -8.78
CA THR A 32 -13.82 9.82 -10.17
C THR A 32 -12.85 8.68 -10.50
N ALA A 33 -11.57 8.81 -10.11
CA ALA A 33 -10.56 7.79 -10.34
C ALA A 33 -10.89 6.48 -9.61
N MET A 34 -11.38 6.54 -8.38
CA MET A 34 -11.87 5.39 -7.60
C MET A 34 -13.01 4.66 -8.32
N LEU A 35 -14.02 5.37 -8.78
CA LEU A 35 -15.13 4.79 -9.51
C LEU A 35 -14.67 4.14 -10.82
N ALA A 36 -13.70 4.73 -11.51
CA ALA A 36 -13.11 4.16 -12.72
C ALA A 36 -12.30 2.87 -12.46
N MET A 37 -11.88 2.61 -11.23
CA MET A 37 -11.24 1.33 -10.89
C MET A 37 -12.25 0.17 -10.88
N VAL A 38 -13.50 0.42 -10.55
CA VAL A 38 -14.52 -0.64 -10.42
C VAL A 38 -15.46 -0.73 -11.62
N SER A 39 -15.70 0.37 -12.34
CA SER A 39 -16.60 0.39 -13.50
C SER A 39 -16.23 1.46 -14.52
N ASN A 40 -16.81 1.40 -15.74
CA ASN A 40 -16.75 2.53 -16.65
C ASN A 40 -17.53 3.73 -16.07
N VAL A 41 -17.00 4.93 -16.26
CA VAL A 41 -17.55 6.17 -15.72
C VAL A 41 -18.05 7.06 -16.87
N GLU A 42 -19.35 7.24 -16.94
CA GLU A 42 -20.03 8.18 -17.85
C GLU A 42 -20.41 9.42 -17.02
N LEU A 43 -19.47 10.36 -16.92
CA LEU A 43 -19.49 11.48 -15.97
C LEU A 43 -20.18 12.72 -16.56
N LEU A 44 -21.23 13.20 -15.93
CA LEU A 44 -21.79 14.52 -16.16
C LEU A 44 -21.20 15.55 -15.17
N ARG A 45 -20.59 16.61 -15.68
CA ARG A 45 -20.13 17.74 -14.84
C ARG A 45 -21.16 18.86 -14.84
N THR A 46 -21.90 18.99 -13.73
CA THR A 46 -23.00 19.97 -13.62
C THR A 46 -23.24 20.43 -12.19
N ARG A 47 -23.74 21.67 -12.02
CA ARG A 47 -24.32 22.18 -10.77
C ARG A 47 -25.84 22.40 -10.89
N ASN A 48 -26.47 21.95 -11.99
CA ASN A 48 -27.89 22.11 -12.22
C ASN A 48 -28.71 21.05 -11.46
N PRO A 49 -29.52 21.42 -10.44
CA PRO A 49 -30.27 20.46 -9.65
C PRO A 49 -31.21 19.58 -10.48
N LYS A 50 -31.83 20.12 -11.53
CA LYS A 50 -32.73 19.35 -12.40
C LYS A 50 -32.00 18.26 -13.18
N GLN A 51 -30.74 18.50 -13.58
CA GLN A 51 -29.93 17.46 -14.25
C GLN A 51 -29.54 16.36 -13.26
N ILE A 52 -29.27 16.69 -12.00
CA ILE A 52 -29.01 15.74 -10.93
C ILE A 52 -30.26 14.90 -10.64
N GLU A 53 -31.41 15.53 -10.46
CA GLU A 53 -32.69 14.86 -10.19
C GLU A 53 -33.13 13.95 -11.32
N ASN A 54 -32.87 14.32 -12.59
CA ASN A 54 -33.21 13.50 -13.76
C ASN A 54 -32.34 12.25 -13.94
N ASN A 55 -31.27 12.10 -13.14
CA ASN A 55 -30.38 10.95 -13.15
C ASN A 55 -30.37 10.26 -11.76
N PRO A 56 -31.48 9.69 -11.31
CA PRO A 56 -31.62 9.17 -9.93
C PRO A 56 -30.69 8.00 -9.62
N ASN A 57 -30.27 7.24 -10.63
CA ASN A 57 -29.40 6.08 -10.48
C ASN A 57 -27.90 6.41 -10.51
N ALA A 58 -27.53 7.65 -10.91
CA ALA A 58 -26.13 8.07 -10.95
C ALA A 58 -25.56 8.22 -9.55
N ILE A 59 -24.27 7.91 -9.41
CA ILE A 59 -23.47 8.23 -8.23
C ILE A 59 -23.18 9.72 -8.28
N VAL A 60 -23.65 10.49 -7.28
CA VAL A 60 -23.47 11.95 -7.20
C VAL A 60 -22.51 12.25 -6.06
N TYR A 61 -21.43 12.95 -6.35
CA TYR A 61 -20.40 13.32 -5.38
C TYR A 61 -19.90 14.73 -5.58
N ASP A 62 -19.54 15.39 -4.50
CA ASP A 62 -19.05 16.77 -4.44
C ASP A 62 -20.01 17.78 -5.09
N VAL A 63 -21.29 17.47 -5.09
CA VAL A 63 -22.37 18.32 -5.60
C VAL A 63 -23.73 17.77 -5.18
N GLY A 64 -24.73 18.65 -5.06
CA GLY A 64 -26.12 18.26 -4.81
C GLY A 64 -26.57 18.44 -3.37
N GLY A 65 -25.68 18.74 -2.42
CA GLY A 65 -26.00 19.10 -1.05
C GLY A 65 -26.65 17.97 -0.24
N LYS A 66 -26.31 16.71 -0.53
CA LYS A 66 -26.87 15.56 0.17
C LYS A 66 -25.84 14.44 0.37
N TYR A 67 -25.75 13.94 1.61
CA TYR A 67 -25.10 12.68 1.91
C TYR A 67 -26.15 11.61 2.23
N ASP A 68 -26.22 10.57 1.42
CA ASP A 68 -27.13 9.44 1.53
C ASP A 68 -26.62 8.27 0.66
N PRO A 69 -25.81 7.35 1.23
CA PRO A 69 -25.19 6.26 0.48
C PRO A 69 -26.23 5.33 -0.19
N GLU A 70 -27.40 5.11 0.45
CA GLU A 70 -28.45 4.26 -0.10
C GLU A 70 -28.99 4.80 -1.43
N SER A 71 -29.05 6.14 -1.57
CA SER A 71 -29.42 6.82 -2.81
C SER A 71 -28.22 7.24 -3.67
N LYS A 72 -27.01 6.76 -3.34
CA LYS A 72 -25.73 7.06 -4.03
C LYS A 72 -25.42 8.57 -4.08
N ARG A 73 -25.57 9.24 -2.95
CA ARG A 73 -25.29 10.66 -2.78
C ARG A 73 -24.15 10.85 -1.79
N PHE A 74 -23.05 11.44 -2.22
CA PHE A 74 -21.79 11.54 -1.52
C PHE A 74 -21.26 12.99 -1.53
N ASP A 75 -22.14 13.96 -1.23
CA ASP A 75 -21.73 15.34 -1.05
C ASP A 75 -21.54 15.67 0.44
N HIS A 76 -20.62 16.55 0.76
CA HIS A 76 -20.27 16.94 2.13
C HIS A 76 -20.51 18.43 2.42
N HIS A 77 -21.06 19.19 1.45
CA HIS A 77 -21.24 20.64 1.55
C HIS A 77 -22.50 21.07 2.32
N GLN A 78 -23.38 20.14 2.71
CA GLN A 78 -24.59 20.50 3.46
C GLN A 78 -24.27 20.93 4.89
N ARG A 79 -25.08 21.88 5.41
CA ARG A 79 -24.85 22.52 6.72
C ARG A 79 -24.85 21.53 7.89
N ASP A 80 -25.60 20.47 7.80
CA ASP A 80 -25.78 19.41 8.81
C ASP A 80 -24.88 18.20 8.61
N PHE A 81 -23.95 18.26 7.68
CA PHE A 81 -22.95 17.22 7.50
C PHE A 81 -22.00 17.17 8.70
N ALA A 82 -21.90 15.99 9.32
CA ALA A 82 -21.14 15.79 10.56
C ALA A 82 -20.27 14.50 10.53
N GLU A 83 -20.11 13.89 9.34
CA GLU A 83 -19.33 12.68 9.22
C GLU A 83 -17.84 12.97 9.40
N THR A 84 -17.25 12.38 10.41
CA THR A 84 -15.81 12.50 10.71
C THR A 84 -15.20 11.13 10.97
N ARG A 85 -13.89 11.02 10.76
CA ARG A 85 -13.09 9.88 11.22
C ARG A 85 -12.95 9.89 12.74
N PRO A 86 -12.49 8.77 13.36
CA PRO A 86 -12.29 8.71 14.81
C PRO A 86 -11.34 9.77 15.36
N ASP A 87 -10.39 10.27 14.56
CA ASP A 87 -9.46 11.34 14.92
C ASP A 87 -10.05 12.76 14.74
N GLY A 88 -11.30 12.87 14.29
CA GLY A 88 -12.00 14.13 14.06
C GLY A 88 -11.80 14.73 12.67
N THR A 89 -11.05 14.10 11.77
CA THR A 89 -10.89 14.54 10.39
C THR A 89 -12.22 14.41 9.64
N PRO A 90 -12.81 15.51 9.11
CA PRO A 90 -14.05 15.43 8.34
C PRO A 90 -13.82 14.67 7.03
N TYR A 91 -14.84 13.96 6.58
CA TYR A 91 -14.83 13.39 5.24
C TYR A 91 -15.08 14.48 4.19
N SER A 92 -14.43 14.37 3.03
CA SER A 92 -14.87 14.94 1.76
C SER A 92 -15.46 13.85 0.88
N SER A 93 -15.86 14.17 -0.33
CA SER A 93 -16.46 13.17 -1.23
C SER A 93 -15.49 12.05 -1.58
N ALA A 94 -14.18 12.31 -1.67
CA ALA A 94 -13.17 11.26 -1.86
C ALA A 94 -13.22 10.22 -0.74
N GLY A 95 -13.21 10.66 0.51
CA GLY A 95 -13.30 9.75 1.65
C GLY A 95 -14.63 9.02 1.75
N LEU A 96 -15.75 9.67 1.38
CA LEU A 96 -17.05 9.02 1.33
C LEU A 96 -17.13 7.94 0.25
N ILE A 97 -16.58 8.19 -0.94
CA ILE A 97 -16.47 7.20 -2.02
C ILE A 97 -15.51 6.07 -1.62
N TRP A 98 -14.37 6.37 -0.99
CA TRP A 98 -13.45 5.34 -0.50
C TRP A 98 -14.12 4.44 0.55
N ARG A 99 -14.85 5.01 1.49
CA ARG A 99 -15.59 4.28 2.52
C ARG A 99 -16.61 3.29 1.93
N GLU A 100 -17.25 3.65 0.82
CA GLU A 100 -18.25 2.82 0.14
C GLU A 100 -17.62 1.78 -0.79
N TYR A 101 -16.66 2.19 -1.63
CA TYR A 101 -16.13 1.37 -2.73
C TYR A 101 -14.71 0.85 -2.48
N GLY A 102 -14.03 1.26 -1.41
CA GLY A 102 -12.63 0.90 -1.15
C GLY A 102 -12.38 -0.59 -1.08
N SER A 103 -13.29 -1.36 -0.48
CA SER A 103 -13.18 -2.83 -0.43
C SER A 103 -13.25 -3.46 -1.82
N ASP A 104 -14.14 -2.99 -2.67
CA ASP A 104 -14.30 -3.51 -4.05
C ASP A 104 -13.07 -3.16 -4.90
N ILE A 105 -12.54 -1.95 -4.72
CA ILE A 105 -11.30 -1.50 -5.38
C ILE A 105 -10.12 -2.39 -4.98
N VAL A 106 -9.93 -2.63 -3.69
CA VAL A 106 -8.86 -3.48 -3.17
C VAL A 106 -9.00 -4.91 -3.67
N LYS A 107 -10.20 -5.49 -3.63
CA LYS A 107 -10.49 -6.84 -4.16
C LYS A 107 -10.14 -6.93 -5.63
N LYS A 108 -10.58 -5.97 -6.43
CA LYS A 108 -10.32 -5.95 -7.87
C LYS A 108 -8.83 -5.81 -8.21
N LEU A 109 -8.12 -4.90 -7.55
CA LEU A 109 -6.68 -4.74 -7.74
C LEU A 109 -5.88 -5.95 -7.22
N GLY A 110 -6.42 -6.68 -6.28
CA GLY A 110 -5.81 -7.87 -5.71
C GLY A 110 -6.12 -9.18 -6.42
N GLU A 111 -6.97 -9.20 -7.46
CA GLU A 111 -7.37 -10.42 -8.18
C GLU A 111 -6.16 -11.23 -8.68
N ASP A 112 -5.21 -10.59 -9.35
CA ASP A 112 -3.99 -11.22 -9.87
C ASP A 112 -3.07 -11.76 -8.75
N GLN A 113 -3.22 -11.28 -7.53
CA GLN A 113 -2.43 -11.64 -6.36
C GLN A 113 -3.13 -12.68 -5.47
N GLN A 114 -4.30 -13.18 -5.89
CA GLN A 114 -5.10 -14.19 -5.19
C GLN A 114 -5.49 -13.80 -3.75
N ILE A 115 -5.72 -12.50 -3.50
CA ILE A 115 -6.15 -12.01 -2.18
C ILE A 115 -7.67 -11.78 -2.09
N GLY A 116 -8.42 -11.97 -3.20
CA GLY A 116 -9.81 -11.54 -3.34
C GLY A 116 -10.76 -12.00 -2.22
N ASP A 117 -10.45 -13.11 -1.57
CA ASP A 117 -11.26 -13.68 -0.48
C ASP A 117 -10.62 -13.51 0.91
N ASP A 118 -9.47 -12.85 1.03
CA ASP A 118 -8.84 -12.60 2.34
C ASP A 118 -9.35 -11.29 2.93
N GLU A 119 -10.48 -11.36 3.64
CA GLU A 119 -11.14 -10.21 4.25
C GLU A 119 -10.23 -9.43 5.21
N GLU A 120 -9.27 -10.07 5.87
CA GLU A 120 -8.32 -9.40 6.76
C GLU A 120 -7.34 -8.53 5.96
N ILE A 121 -6.76 -9.05 4.87
CA ILE A 121 -5.86 -8.28 4.00
C ILE A 121 -6.62 -7.13 3.35
N VAL A 122 -7.84 -7.37 2.87
CA VAL A 122 -8.70 -6.33 2.28
C VAL A 122 -8.95 -5.21 3.30
N ALA A 123 -9.43 -5.53 4.49
CA ALA A 123 -9.75 -4.54 5.52
C ALA A 123 -8.52 -3.71 5.93
N LYS A 124 -7.38 -4.36 6.19
CA LYS A 124 -6.12 -3.66 6.53
C LYS A 124 -5.60 -2.79 5.39
N THR A 125 -5.79 -3.22 4.14
CA THR A 125 -5.40 -2.43 2.97
C THR A 125 -6.28 -1.18 2.84
N VAL A 126 -7.60 -1.33 2.99
CA VAL A 126 -8.55 -0.22 2.97
C VAL A 126 -8.20 0.80 4.05
N GLU A 127 -7.98 0.35 5.29
CA GLU A 127 -7.60 1.22 6.41
C GLU A 127 -6.26 1.93 6.15
N HIS A 128 -5.27 1.23 5.60
CA HIS A 128 -3.96 1.81 5.29
C HIS A 128 -4.06 2.92 4.25
N VAL A 129 -4.73 2.66 3.12
CA VAL A 129 -4.90 3.64 2.05
C VAL A 129 -5.74 4.84 2.52
N ASP A 130 -6.77 4.60 3.35
CA ASP A 130 -7.54 5.68 3.96
C ASP A 130 -6.65 6.59 4.81
N ASN A 131 -5.83 6.01 5.69
CA ASN A 131 -4.98 6.79 6.61
C ASN A 131 -3.83 7.51 5.92
N ASP A 132 -3.18 6.87 4.93
CA ASP A 132 -1.93 7.36 4.35
C ASP A 132 -2.15 8.23 3.11
N LEU A 133 -3.32 8.15 2.46
CA LEU A 133 -3.62 8.91 1.26
C LEU A 133 -4.94 9.69 1.35
N ILE A 134 -6.07 9.01 1.56
CA ILE A 134 -7.39 9.62 1.40
C ILE A 134 -7.67 10.66 2.48
N LYS A 135 -7.28 10.38 3.71
CA LYS A 135 -7.45 11.32 4.83
C LYS A 135 -6.77 12.67 4.60
N ASP A 136 -5.59 12.71 3.98
CA ASP A 136 -4.91 13.98 3.68
C ASP A 136 -5.67 14.79 2.61
N ILE A 137 -6.28 14.10 1.63
CA ILE A 137 -7.14 14.75 0.63
C ILE A 137 -8.35 15.38 1.31
N ASP A 138 -9.07 14.62 2.14
CA ASP A 138 -10.24 15.10 2.88
C ASP A 138 -9.91 16.26 3.82
N ALA A 139 -8.80 16.16 4.56
CA ALA A 139 -8.37 17.21 5.48
C ALA A 139 -8.04 18.52 4.75
N ARG A 140 -7.44 18.44 3.55
CA ARG A 140 -7.12 19.60 2.73
C ARG A 140 -8.35 20.23 2.12
N ASP A 141 -9.26 19.43 1.62
CA ASP A 141 -10.51 19.90 1.06
C ASP A 141 -11.36 20.66 2.11
N ASN A 142 -11.40 20.11 3.33
CA ASN A 142 -12.08 20.77 4.46
C ASN A 142 -11.25 21.89 5.14
N GLY A 143 -10.08 22.27 4.59
CA GLY A 143 -9.25 23.35 5.14
C GLY A 143 -8.60 23.03 6.49
N GLN A 144 -8.51 21.77 6.88
CA GLN A 144 -7.96 21.31 8.17
C GLN A 144 -6.52 20.80 8.10
N ALA A 145 -5.97 20.66 6.90
CA ALA A 145 -4.59 20.22 6.74
C ALA A 145 -3.60 21.25 7.27
N GLY A 146 -2.59 20.78 7.99
CA GLY A 146 -1.45 21.60 8.39
C GLY A 146 -0.66 22.14 7.18
N THR A 147 0.16 23.15 7.42
CA THR A 147 1.13 23.62 6.41
C THR A 147 2.15 22.54 6.10
N VAL A 148 2.30 22.18 4.83
CA VAL A 148 3.35 21.28 4.35
C VAL A 148 4.44 22.11 3.68
N GLU A 149 5.69 21.83 3.96
CA GLU A 149 6.78 22.37 3.15
C GLU A 149 6.78 21.62 1.79
N GLY A 150 6.53 22.35 0.71
CA GLY A 150 6.49 21.80 -0.64
C GLY A 150 5.08 21.55 -1.19
N ALA A 151 5.01 20.81 -2.29
CA ALA A 151 3.76 20.50 -2.97
C ALA A 151 3.07 19.28 -2.35
N SER A 152 1.77 19.39 -2.05
CA SER A 152 0.91 18.27 -1.69
C SER A 152 0.32 17.62 -2.95
N ILE A 153 -0.21 16.39 -2.81
CA ILE A 153 -0.94 15.72 -3.90
C ILE A 153 -2.11 16.60 -4.36
N SER A 154 -2.87 17.18 -3.42
CA SER A 154 -4.00 18.08 -3.75
C SER A 154 -3.56 19.30 -4.54
N SER A 155 -2.40 19.91 -4.21
CA SER A 155 -1.88 21.05 -4.97
C SER A 155 -1.38 20.67 -6.36
N ILE A 156 -0.81 19.48 -6.52
CA ILE A 156 -0.37 18.94 -7.82
C ILE A 156 -1.59 18.69 -8.72
N ILE A 157 -2.64 18.06 -8.18
CA ILE A 157 -3.91 17.87 -8.90
C ILE A 157 -4.51 19.22 -9.30
N GLY A 158 -4.51 20.20 -8.38
CA GLY A 158 -5.01 21.54 -8.66
C GLY A 158 -4.28 22.27 -9.82
N ASN A 159 -3.01 21.93 -10.08
CA ASN A 159 -2.25 22.48 -11.20
C ASN A 159 -2.73 21.98 -12.59
N TYR A 160 -3.58 20.96 -12.64
CA TYR A 160 -4.27 20.52 -13.86
C TYR A 160 -5.49 21.35 -14.20
N ASN A 161 -5.89 22.32 -13.37
CA ASN A 161 -6.91 23.30 -13.80
C ASN A 161 -6.37 24.14 -14.96
N THR A 162 -7.29 24.50 -15.87
CA THR A 162 -6.94 25.29 -17.05
C THR A 162 -6.25 26.59 -16.67
N ARG A 163 -5.24 26.99 -17.42
CA ARG A 163 -4.51 28.22 -17.20
C ARG A 163 -5.30 29.39 -17.84
N TRP A 164 -5.27 30.54 -17.20
CA TRP A 164 -5.99 31.71 -17.65
C TRP A 164 -5.47 32.32 -18.97
N ASP A 165 -4.23 32.00 -19.35
CA ASP A 165 -3.48 32.59 -20.47
C ASP A 165 -3.45 31.70 -21.72
N VAL A 166 -4.10 30.54 -21.70
CA VAL A 166 -4.19 29.59 -22.81
C VAL A 166 -5.60 29.05 -22.97
N ASP A 167 -5.92 28.58 -24.18
CA ASP A 167 -7.21 27.94 -24.48
C ASP A 167 -7.06 26.42 -24.28
N GLU A 168 -7.41 25.94 -23.10
CA GLU A 168 -7.40 24.53 -22.69
C GLU A 168 -8.81 24.06 -22.43
N ASP A 169 -9.14 22.80 -22.78
CA ASP A 169 -10.43 22.19 -22.43
C ASP A 169 -10.40 21.73 -20.97
N PRO A 170 -11.26 22.28 -20.09
CA PRO A 170 -11.31 21.88 -18.69
C PRO A 170 -11.62 20.39 -18.46
N ASN A 171 -12.28 19.71 -19.38
CA ASN A 171 -12.57 18.28 -19.27
C ASN A 171 -11.38 17.41 -19.67
N GLU A 172 -10.60 17.84 -20.67
CA GLU A 172 -9.34 17.16 -21.01
C GLU A 172 -8.34 17.28 -19.86
N GLU A 173 -8.21 18.45 -19.24
CA GLU A 173 -7.34 18.64 -18.08
C GLU A 173 -7.82 17.85 -16.85
N PHE A 174 -9.13 17.80 -16.62
CA PHE A 174 -9.71 16.94 -15.60
C PHE A 174 -9.41 15.46 -15.81
N LEU A 175 -9.49 14.95 -17.05
CA LEU A 175 -9.14 13.55 -17.37
C LEU A 175 -7.66 13.26 -17.09
N LYS A 176 -6.74 14.18 -17.40
CA LYS A 176 -5.31 14.04 -17.05
C LYS A 176 -5.11 14.00 -15.54
N ALA A 177 -5.84 14.82 -14.79
CA ALA A 177 -5.82 14.81 -13.33
C ALA A 177 -6.34 13.47 -12.77
N CYS A 178 -7.43 12.93 -13.33
CA CYS A 178 -7.97 11.61 -12.94
C CYS A 178 -7.00 10.47 -13.26
N GLU A 179 -6.29 10.52 -14.39
CA GLU A 179 -5.26 9.53 -14.74
C GLU A 179 -4.12 9.54 -13.71
N LEU A 180 -3.63 10.72 -13.33
CA LEU A 180 -2.60 10.84 -12.29
C LEU A 180 -3.10 10.31 -10.94
N ALA A 181 -4.29 10.71 -10.50
CA ALA A 181 -4.90 10.26 -9.25
C ALA A 181 -5.09 8.74 -9.23
N GLY A 182 -5.55 8.16 -10.33
CA GLY A 182 -5.72 6.73 -10.49
C GLY A 182 -4.40 5.97 -10.37
N ASN A 183 -3.33 6.45 -11.02
CA ASN A 183 -2.00 5.83 -10.94
C ASN A 183 -1.42 5.89 -9.51
N ILE A 184 -1.63 6.98 -8.78
CA ILE A 184 -1.21 7.11 -7.38
C ILE A 184 -1.97 6.11 -6.52
N LEU A 185 -3.30 6.10 -6.60
CA LEU A 185 -4.15 5.23 -5.79
C LEU A 185 -3.89 3.74 -6.06
N GLU A 186 -3.79 3.33 -7.33
CA GLU A 186 -3.45 1.96 -7.72
C GLU A 186 -2.12 1.53 -7.10
N ARG A 187 -1.09 2.38 -7.23
CA ARG A 187 0.23 2.06 -6.72
C ARG A 187 0.26 1.93 -5.20
N GLU A 188 -0.36 2.86 -4.49
CA GLU A 188 -0.47 2.83 -3.03
C GLU A 188 -1.22 1.58 -2.56
N THR A 189 -2.34 1.27 -3.19
CA THR A 189 -3.13 0.08 -2.87
C THR A 189 -2.35 -1.21 -3.10
N LEU A 190 -1.66 -1.36 -4.24
CA LEU A 190 -0.86 -2.55 -4.55
C LEU A 190 0.32 -2.73 -3.59
N ILE A 191 0.95 -1.64 -3.14
CA ILE A 191 2.01 -1.68 -2.13
C ILE A 191 1.44 -2.15 -0.78
N ALA A 192 0.29 -1.62 -0.37
CA ALA A 192 -0.37 -2.03 0.86
C ALA A 192 -0.79 -3.52 0.83
N ILE A 193 -1.40 -3.97 -0.27
CA ILE A 193 -1.73 -5.38 -0.50
C ILE A 193 -0.48 -6.27 -0.34
N SER A 194 0.61 -5.92 -1.03
CA SER A 194 1.87 -6.68 -0.97
C SER A 194 2.42 -6.75 0.45
N ARG A 195 2.34 -5.64 1.20
CA ARG A 195 2.75 -5.57 2.61
C ARG A 195 1.94 -6.51 3.49
N TYR A 196 0.61 -6.43 3.46
CA TYR A 196 -0.24 -7.22 4.35
C TYR A 196 -0.24 -8.71 4.00
N ARG A 197 -0.17 -9.03 2.70
CA ARG A 197 0.05 -10.42 2.26
C ARG A 197 1.39 -10.97 2.77
N GLY A 198 2.45 -10.17 2.67
CA GLY A 198 3.76 -10.53 3.20
C GLY A 198 3.74 -10.79 4.70
N ARG A 199 3.07 -9.93 5.46
CA ARG A 199 2.87 -10.09 6.91
C ARG A 199 2.23 -11.42 7.27
N LYS A 200 1.13 -11.76 6.60
CA LYS A 200 0.43 -13.01 6.83
C LYS A 200 1.33 -14.23 6.56
N ILE A 201 2.06 -14.23 5.43
CA ILE A 201 2.99 -15.31 5.09
C ILE A 201 4.04 -15.48 6.19
N VAL A 202 4.61 -14.39 6.68
CA VAL A 202 5.66 -14.44 7.72
C VAL A 202 5.08 -14.90 9.06
N ALA A 203 3.94 -14.34 9.49
CA ALA A 203 3.27 -14.71 10.74
C ALA A 203 2.91 -16.21 10.77
N ASP A 204 2.31 -16.72 9.68
CA ASP A 204 1.98 -18.15 9.56
C ASP A 204 3.24 -19.03 9.60
N ARG A 205 4.34 -18.57 9.01
CA ARG A 205 5.61 -19.30 9.04
C ARG A 205 6.25 -19.27 10.43
N ILE A 206 6.18 -18.16 11.16
CA ILE A 206 6.67 -18.09 12.55
C ILE A 206 5.97 -19.14 13.42
N LYS A 207 4.63 -19.22 13.36
CA LYS A 207 3.84 -20.23 14.10
C LYS A 207 4.25 -21.66 13.83
N GLN A 208 4.69 -21.95 12.61
CA GLN A 208 5.11 -23.30 12.18
C GLN A 208 6.60 -23.57 12.47
N THR A 209 7.37 -22.56 12.86
CA THR A 209 8.81 -22.69 13.08
C THR A 209 9.09 -23.22 14.48
N SER A 210 9.84 -24.31 14.55
CA SER A 210 10.44 -24.83 15.78
C SER A 210 11.94 -24.61 15.73
N GLY A 211 12.50 -23.84 16.66
CA GLY A 211 13.94 -23.53 16.71
C GLY A 211 14.25 -22.08 16.32
N LYS A 212 15.49 -21.83 15.93
CA LYS A 212 16.07 -20.47 15.84
C LYS A 212 16.14 -19.89 14.43
N VAL A 213 15.66 -20.64 13.41
CA VAL A 213 15.80 -20.26 11.99
C VAL A 213 14.44 -20.24 11.33
N LEU A 214 14.02 -19.05 10.90
CA LEU A 214 12.82 -18.84 10.07
C LEU A 214 13.16 -19.17 8.61
N VAL A 215 12.40 -20.05 7.98
CA VAL A 215 12.57 -20.37 6.55
C VAL A 215 11.39 -19.87 5.74
N LEU A 216 11.66 -18.99 4.79
CA LEU A 216 10.69 -18.50 3.83
C LEU A 216 10.93 -19.15 2.47
N ASP A 217 9.88 -19.69 1.85
CA ASP A 217 9.98 -20.34 0.53
C ASP A 217 10.04 -19.34 -0.63
N GLN A 218 9.88 -18.06 -0.33
CA GLN A 218 10.04 -16.93 -1.25
C GLN A 218 10.57 -15.71 -0.49
N PHE A 219 11.17 -14.75 -1.21
CA PHE A 219 11.49 -13.46 -0.60
C PHE A 219 10.20 -12.70 -0.27
N VAL A 220 10.08 -12.25 0.98
CA VAL A 220 8.97 -11.42 1.46
C VAL A 220 9.54 -10.07 1.91
N GLY A 221 9.14 -8.99 1.25
CA GLY A 221 9.57 -7.64 1.67
C GLY A 221 9.05 -7.31 3.07
N GLY A 222 9.91 -6.76 3.93
CA GLY A 222 9.55 -6.38 5.30
C GLY A 222 9.46 -7.54 6.31
N TRP A 223 9.89 -8.75 5.95
CA TRP A 223 9.82 -9.93 6.81
C TRP A 223 10.50 -9.74 8.19
N VAL A 224 11.60 -9.01 8.26
CA VAL A 224 12.29 -8.69 9.53
C VAL A 224 11.38 -7.89 10.45
N GLN A 225 10.73 -6.86 9.89
CA GLN A 225 9.81 -6.02 10.64
C GLN A 225 8.63 -6.83 11.19
N GLU A 226 8.12 -7.77 10.38
CA GLU A 226 7.02 -8.63 10.79
C GLU A 226 7.42 -9.58 11.92
N VAL A 227 8.64 -10.14 11.89
CA VAL A 227 9.15 -10.95 13.02
C VAL A 227 9.20 -10.12 14.30
N LEU A 228 9.64 -8.84 14.21
CA LEU A 228 9.73 -7.96 15.38
C LEU A 228 8.34 -7.48 15.89
N ASP A 229 7.31 -7.54 15.04
CA ASP A 229 5.94 -7.07 15.32
C ASP A 229 4.95 -8.20 15.60
N SER A 230 5.32 -9.45 15.33
CA SER A 230 4.37 -10.57 15.28
C SER A 230 3.69 -10.86 16.61
N GLY A 231 4.33 -10.56 17.74
CA GLY A 231 3.84 -10.93 19.07
C GLY A 231 3.72 -12.45 19.33
N GLU A 232 4.23 -13.27 18.42
CA GLU A 232 4.26 -14.73 18.58
C GLU A 232 5.35 -15.14 19.57
N ASP A 233 5.05 -16.05 20.48
CA ASP A 233 5.93 -16.45 21.60
C ASP A 233 7.33 -16.90 21.15
N ASN A 234 7.44 -17.52 19.96
CA ASN A 234 8.69 -18.02 19.42
C ASN A 234 9.46 -17.02 18.55
N ALA A 235 8.90 -15.84 18.27
CA ALA A 235 9.54 -14.83 17.43
C ALA A 235 10.82 -14.27 18.05
N ASP A 236 10.84 -14.15 19.37
CA ASP A 236 12.01 -13.65 20.11
C ASP A 236 13.18 -14.65 20.12
N ASP A 237 12.91 -15.92 19.97
CA ASP A 237 13.92 -16.99 19.87
C ASP A 237 14.58 -17.08 18.50
N LEU A 238 13.97 -16.50 17.47
CA LEU A 238 14.49 -16.54 16.10
C LEU A 238 15.78 -15.72 15.99
N LEU A 239 16.82 -16.30 15.43
CA LEU A 239 18.11 -15.65 15.22
C LEU A 239 18.38 -15.30 13.75
N TYR A 240 17.87 -16.12 12.82
CA TYR A 240 18.13 -15.99 11.39
C TYR A 240 16.87 -16.21 10.57
N GLY A 241 16.80 -15.52 9.42
CA GLY A 241 15.89 -15.82 8.32
C GLY A 241 16.63 -16.39 7.12
N VAL A 242 16.10 -17.45 6.53
CA VAL A 242 16.62 -18.12 5.32
C VAL A 242 15.59 -17.98 4.21
N PHE A 243 15.98 -17.44 3.06
CA PHE A 243 15.06 -17.18 1.94
C PHE A 243 15.78 -17.20 0.59
N PRO A 244 15.08 -17.53 -0.53
CA PRO A 244 15.70 -17.56 -1.85
C PRO A 244 16.05 -16.16 -2.36
N ALA A 245 17.18 -16.09 -3.08
CA ALA A 245 17.60 -14.91 -3.83
C ALA A 245 17.14 -14.99 -5.29
N ARG A 246 17.15 -13.87 -6.00
CA ARG A 246 16.74 -13.80 -7.42
C ARG A 246 17.69 -14.53 -8.37
N ASP A 247 18.95 -14.71 -7.98
CA ASP A 247 20.00 -15.36 -8.75
C ASP A 247 20.06 -16.88 -8.57
N GLY A 248 19.10 -17.46 -7.83
CA GLY A 248 19.01 -18.88 -7.54
C GLY A 248 19.78 -19.32 -6.29
N ASN A 249 20.52 -18.45 -5.65
CA ASN A 249 21.15 -18.70 -4.36
C ASN A 249 20.13 -18.59 -3.20
N TRP A 250 20.58 -18.86 -1.99
CA TRP A 250 19.81 -18.71 -0.76
C TRP A 250 20.52 -17.75 0.20
N ASN A 251 19.77 -16.79 0.67
CA ASN A 251 20.22 -15.79 1.62
C ASN A 251 19.97 -16.24 3.05
N ILE A 252 20.89 -15.85 3.93
CA ILE A 252 20.76 -16.03 5.37
C ILE A 252 20.99 -14.66 6.00
N GLN A 253 20.01 -14.16 6.72
CA GLN A 253 20.11 -12.85 7.38
C GLN A 253 19.90 -12.99 8.88
N ALA A 254 20.84 -12.46 9.67
CA ALA A 254 20.69 -12.38 11.10
C ALA A 254 19.62 -11.35 11.48
N LEU A 255 18.77 -11.69 12.45
CA LEU A 255 17.74 -10.80 12.96
C LEU A 255 18.31 -9.74 13.90
N PRO A 256 17.81 -8.49 13.84
CA PRO A 256 18.16 -7.46 14.82
C PRO A 256 17.46 -7.72 16.17
N PRO A 257 18.00 -7.18 17.27
CA PRO A 257 17.37 -7.29 18.59
C PRO A 257 16.00 -6.62 18.67
N SER A 258 15.88 -5.42 18.08
CA SER A 258 14.67 -4.61 18.09
C SER A 258 14.62 -3.65 16.90
N LYS A 259 13.51 -2.93 16.75
CA LYS A 259 13.35 -1.87 15.72
C LYS A 259 14.31 -0.71 15.89
N ASP A 260 14.70 -0.40 17.12
CA ASP A 260 15.61 0.70 17.42
C ASP A 260 17.08 0.33 17.19
N GLU A 261 17.36 -0.97 17.04
CA GLU A 261 18.70 -1.51 16.89
C GLU A 261 18.89 -2.32 15.59
N MET A 262 18.35 -1.85 14.49
CA MET A 262 18.36 -2.54 13.17
C MET A 262 19.76 -2.82 12.61
N THR A 263 20.79 -2.15 13.10
CA THR A 263 22.19 -2.36 12.68
C THR A 263 22.91 -3.41 13.52
N LYS A 264 22.35 -3.81 14.66
CA LYS A 264 22.85 -4.90 15.50
C LYS A 264 22.21 -6.23 15.10
N GLN A 265 22.76 -7.33 15.58
CA GLN A 265 22.23 -8.67 15.37
C GLN A 265 21.96 -9.34 16.73
N ARG A 266 20.87 -10.11 16.86
CA ARG A 266 20.61 -10.99 18.00
C ARG A 266 21.79 -11.95 18.20
N LYS A 267 22.27 -12.48 17.06
CA LYS A 267 23.49 -13.29 16.98
C LYS A 267 24.16 -13.09 15.63
N PRO A 268 25.34 -12.48 15.56
CA PRO A 268 26.09 -12.39 14.32
C PRO A 268 26.65 -13.74 13.89
N PHE A 269 27.02 -13.90 12.61
CA PHE A 269 27.75 -15.08 12.14
C PHE A 269 29.11 -15.19 12.83
N PRO A 270 29.66 -16.43 12.98
CA PRO A 270 30.97 -16.66 13.60
C PRO A 270 32.07 -15.79 12.99
N THR A 271 32.96 -15.25 13.80
CA THR A 271 34.06 -14.37 13.38
C THR A 271 34.94 -15.04 12.33
N ALA A 272 35.15 -16.36 12.44
CA ALA A 272 35.92 -17.17 11.48
C ALA A 272 35.31 -17.16 10.05
N TRP A 273 34.02 -16.82 9.86
CA TRP A 273 33.36 -16.81 8.56
C TRP A 273 33.31 -15.41 7.95
N ARG A 274 33.41 -14.37 8.77
CA ARG A 274 33.18 -12.98 8.36
C ARG A 274 34.19 -12.51 7.33
N GLY A 275 33.69 -12.01 6.19
CA GLY A 275 34.50 -11.50 5.08
C GLY A 275 34.99 -12.57 4.12
N LEU A 276 34.76 -13.88 4.42
CA LEU A 276 35.15 -14.97 3.55
C LEU A 276 34.13 -15.22 2.45
N ASN A 277 34.58 -15.88 1.39
CA ASN A 277 33.73 -16.31 0.26
C ASN A 277 34.28 -17.60 -0.39
N GLY A 278 33.40 -18.26 -1.15
CA GLY A 278 33.72 -19.44 -1.93
C GLY A 278 34.42 -20.54 -1.11
N GLN A 279 35.54 -21.03 -1.59
CA GLN A 279 36.26 -22.17 -0.97
C GLN A 279 36.73 -21.86 0.46
N GLU A 280 37.26 -20.70 0.72
CA GLU A 280 37.71 -20.30 2.06
C GLU A 280 36.56 -20.33 3.08
N LEU A 281 35.38 -19.86 2.69
CA LEU A 281 34.19 -19.92 3.53
C LEU A 281 33.71 -21.38 3.71
N SER A 282 33.75 -22.18 2.65
CA SER A 282 33.35 -23.59 2.73
C SER A 282 34.26 -24.39 3.72
N GLU A 283 35.54 -24.14 3.68
CA GLU A 283 36.53 -24.77 4.62
C GLU A 283 36.29 -24.27 6.06
N ALA A 284 36.06 -22.98 6.25
CA ALA A 284 35.86 -22.42 7.59
C ALA A 284 34.49 -22.80 8.20
N SER A 285 33.45 -22.92 7.38
CA SER A 285 32.09 -23.25 7.84
C SER A 285 31.76 -24.74 7.88
N GLY A 286 32.51 -25.57 7.14
CA GLY A 286 32.17 -26.95 6.90
C GLY A 286 30.92 -27.15 6.05
N VAL A 287 30.59 -26.16 5.19
CA VAL A 287 29.46 -26.17 4.26
C VAL A 287 29.96 -25.99 2.83
N ASP A 288 29.88 -27.04 2.02
CA ASP A 288 30.56 -27.16 0.71
C ASP A 288 30.14 -26.05 -0.30
N ASN A 289 28.89 -25.62 -0.25
CA ASN A 289 28.34 -24.64 -1.17
C ASN A 289 28.11 -23.26 -0.52
N ALA A 290 28.88 -22.94 0.52
CA ALA A 290 28.88 -21.60 1.07
C ALA A 290 29.47 -20.61 0.05
N VAL A 291 28.75 -19.50 -0.21
CA VAL A 291 29.10 -18.55 -1.25
C VAL A 291 29.76 -17.31 -0.68
N PHE A 292 29.18 -16.74 0.35
CA PHE A 292 29.61 -15.45 0.90
C PHE A 292 29.16 -15.29 2.36
N CYS A 293 30.01 -14.67 3.19
CA CYS A 293 29.63 -14.16 4.50
C CYS A 293 30.11 -12.70 4.65
N HIS A 294 29.18 -11.79 4.92
CA HIS A 294 29.51 -10.37 5.06
C HIS A 294 30.41 -10.13 6.26
N LYS A 295 31.40 -9.24 6.11
CA LYS A 295 32.35 -8.88 7.17
C LYS A 295 31.72 -8.39 8.49
N GLY A 296 30.52 -7.82 8.42
CA GLY A 296 29.74 -7.39 9.58
C GLY A 296 28.95 -8.52 10.26
N GLY A 297 29.00 -9.76 9.75
CA GLY A 297 28.36 -10.92 10.38
C GLY A 297 26.83 -10.92 10.35
N PHE A 298 26.19 -10.05 9.57
CA PHE A 298 24.72 -9.95 9.54
C PHE A 298 24.07 -10.71 8.36
N PHE A 299 24.87 -11.10 7.34
CA PHE A 299 24.34 -11.65 6.10
C PHE A 299 25.29 -12.69 5.52
N ALA A 300 24.76 -13.81 5.06
CA ALA A 300 25.48 -14.84 4.36
C ALA A 300 24.67 -15.40 3.18
N VAL A 301 25.33 -16.11 2.27
CA VAL A 301 24.75 -16.70 1.08
C VAL A 301 25.28 -18.13 0.89
N ALA A 302 24.40 -19.04 0.52
CA ALA A 302 24.73 -20.40 0.09
C ALA A 302 24.04 -20.73 -1.24
N LYS A 303 24.51 -21.76 -1.96
CA LYS A 303 23.93 -22.15 -3.26
C LYS A 303 22.59 -22.84 -3.14
N THR A 304 22.37 -23.60 -2.08
CA THR A 304 21.13 -24.36 -1.90
C THR A 304 20.44 -24.00 -0.59
N ARG A 305 19.15 -24.34 -0.51
CA ARG A 305 18.36 -24.20 0.71
C ARG A 305 18.96 -24.98 1.87
N GLU A 306 19.38 -26.19 1.59
CA GLU A 306 19.97 -27.12 2.58
C GLU A 306 21.27 -26.56 3.15
N ASP A 307 22.15 -26.03 2.29
CA ASP A 307 23.42 -25.43 2.74
C ASP A 307 23.18 -24.12 3.52
N ALA A 308 22.20 -23.30 3.10
CA ALA A 308 21.81 -22.10 3.84
C ALA A 308 21.27 -22.43 5.24
N LEU A 309 20.41 -23.44 5.34
CA LEU A 309 19.92 -23.94 6.62
C LEU A 309 21.04 -24.52 7.49
N LYS A 310 21.97 -25.29 6.91
CA LYS A 310 23.12 -25.81 7.63
C LYS A 310 23.99 -24.68 8.20
N MET A 311 24.28 -23.65 7.39
CA MET A 311 25.04 -22.47 7.86
C MET A 311 24.29 -21.75 9.01
N ALA A 312 22.99 -21.49 8.86
CA ALA A 312 22.18 -20.81 9.88
C ALA A 312 22.16 -21.59 11.20
N ASN A 313 21.96 -22.92 11.15
CA ASN A 313 21.93 -23.78 12.34
C ASN A 313 23.31 -23.85 13.03
N LEU A 314 24.37 -24.05 12.28
CA LEU A 314 25.74 -24.07 12.82
C LEU A 314 26.06 -22.73 13.49
N SER A 315 25.66 -21.61 12.89
CA SER A 315 25.84 -20.30 13.50
C SER A 315 24.97 -20.12 14.75
N ALA A 316 23.74 -20.67 14.76
CA ALA A 316 22.86 -20.61 15.93
C ALA A 316 23.36 -21.44 17.11
N GLU A 317 24.10 -22.53 16.85
CA GLU A 317 24.67 -23.41 17.86
C GLU A 317 26.10 -23.03 18.32
N ALA A 318 26.84 -22.23 17.53
CA ALA A 318 28.15 -21.76 17.89
C ALA A 318 28.14 -21.06 19.26
N GLU A 319 29.19 -21.22 20.06
CA GLU A 319 29.32 -20.49 21.33
C GLU A 319 29.37 -18.97 21.06
N ALA A 320 28.81 -18.17 21.98
CA ALA A 320 28.94 -16.74 21.91
C ALA A 320 30.42 -16.35 22.03
N GLU A 321 30.97 -15.73 20.99
CA GLU A 321 32.32 -15.20 21.06
C GLU A 321 32.27 -13.91 21.88
N ASP A 322 33.08 -13.83 22.95
CA ASP A 322 33.27 -12.60 23.71
C ASP A 322 33.91 -11.54 22.78
N GLU A 323 33.24 -10.40 22.59
CA GLU A 323 33.73 -9.25 21.83
C GLU A 323 34.91 -8.53 22.53
#